data_9c7e3c8a1d1aa43f99b357a3c79f5c11
#
_entry.id   9c7e3c8a1d1aa43f99b357a3c79f5c11
#
_cell.length_a   1.000
_cell.length_b   1.000
_cell.length_c   1.000
_cell.angle_alpha   90.00
_cell.angle_beta   90.00
_cell.angle_gamma   90.00
#
_symmetry.space_group_name_H-M   'P 1'
#
loop_
_entity.id
_entity.type
_entity.pdbx_description
1 polymer ?
#
loop_
_entity_poly.entity_id
_entity_poly.type
_entity_poly.pdbx_seq_one_letter_code
_entity_poly.pdbx_strand_id
1 'polypeptide(L)'
;GYSDVLSRPVILYYKGASTTALYAVRSEGIDPMNGKERFLKKNGMSTYTWDANDQVVVGDNNPDAQGSIGFNVGFKGLYLNASFMYQWGAQSYNETLLNKVENANIEYNNVDRRILTQRWMKPGDVVPFYDMGNNTKTQVTSRFVQDYNYLNFSSLSLGYDFKREQISKLKLRSLGLRFNMNDICRWSTIKEERGTSYPFSRSFSFSLNIGI
;
A
#
# COMPACT_ATOMS: atom_id res chain seq x y z
N GLY A 1 -6.68 20.64 -14.52
CA GLY A 1 -5.54 20.85 -13.68
C GLY A 1 -5.80 21.24 -12.22
N TYR A 2 -6.64 22.22 -11.91
CA TYR A 2 -6.82 22.68 -10.52
C TYR A 2 -7.56 21.66 -9.63
N SER A 3 -8.46 20.86 -10.19
CA SER A 3 -9.22 19.86 -9.45
C SER A 3 -8.38 18.67 -8.98
N ASP A 4 -7.28 18.36 -9.64
CA ASP A 4 -6.40 17.23 -9.24
C ASP A 4 -5.55 17.57 -8.02
N VAL A 5 -5.18 18.82 -7.86
CA VAL A 5 -4.42 19.32 -6.70
C VAL A 5 -5.27 19.24 -5.41
N LEU A 6 -6.59 19.44 -5.51
CA LEU A 6 -7.49 19.42 -4.34
C LEU A 6 -7.91 18.02 -3.89
N SER A 7 -7.60 16.98 -4.67
CA SER A 7 -7.92 15.59 -4.33
C SER A 7 -6.76 14.85 -3.67
N ARG A 8 -5.56 15.46 -3.60
CA ARG A 8 -4.38 14.88 -2.96
C ARG A 8 -3.92 15.75 -1.81
N PRO A 9 -3.34 15.16 -0.74
CA PRO A 9 -2.74 15.94 0.33
C PRO A 9 -1.66 16.86 -0.24
N VAL A 10 -1.73 18.13 0.13
CA VAL A 10 -0.71 19.10 -0.25
C VAL A 10 0.43 18.96 0.75
N ILE A 11 1.67 18.91 0.25
CA ILE A 11 2.85 19.00 1.11
C ILE A 11 3.04 20.49 1.42
N LEU A 12 2.85 20.86 2.67
CA LEU A 12 3.05 22.20 3.16
C LEU A 12 4.27 22.23 4.10
N TYR A 13 5.19 23.14 3.86
CA TYR A 13 6.39 23.28 4.67
C TYR A 13 6.23 24.43 5.65
N TYR A 14 6.18 24.11 6.94
CA TYR A 14 6.19 25.10 8.01
C TYR A 14 7.44 24.91 8.89
N LYS A 15 7.99 26.00 9.40
CA LYS A 15 9.10 25.95 10.34
C LYS A 15 8.71 25.16 11.59
N GLY A 16 9.44 24.07 11.86
CA GLY A 16 9.20 23.20 13.01
C GLY A 16 8.15 22.11 12.81
N ALA A 17 7.51 22.01 11.63
CA ALA A 17 6.63 20.90 11.27
C ALA A 17 7.40 19.79 10.53
N SER A 18 6.86 18.57 10.57
CA SER A 18 7.38 17.46 9.78
C SER A 18 7.24 17.76 8.28
N THR A 19 8.29 17.41 7.50
CA THR A 19 8.27 17.56 6.04
C THR A 19 7.41 16.51 5.34
N THR A 20 6.97 15.49 6.07
CA THR A 20 6.14 14.38 5.60
C THR A 20 4.72 14.43 6.18
N ALA A 21 4.38 15.51 6.88
CA ALA A 21 3.05 15.72 7.45
C ALA A 21 1.97 15.74 6.35
N LEU A 22 0.89 15.01 6.59
CA LEU A 22 -0.27 14.95 5.70
C LEU A 22 -1.30 16.00 6.12
N TYR A 23 -1.63 16.90 5.22
CA TYR A 23 -2.61 17.95 5.42
C TYR A 23 -3.91 17.62 4.72
N ALA A 24 -5.01 17.59 5.45
CA ALA A 24 -6.35 17.38 4.90
C ALA A 24 -7.41 18.07 5.75
N VAL A 25 -8.62 18.23 5.21
CA VAL A 25 -9.77 18.65 5.99
C VAL A 25 -10.25 17.45 6.83
N ARG A 26 -10.50 17.67 8.11
CA ARG A 26 -11.02 16.61 8.99
C ARG A 26 -12.42 16.20 8.55
N SER A 27 -12.65 14.90 8.41
CA SER A 27 -13.94 14.31 8.09
C SER A 27 -14.55 13.67 9.33
N GLU A 28 -15.85 13.84 9.50
CA GLU A 28 -16.68 13.08 10.46
C GLU A 28 -17.31 11.85 9.81
N GLY A 29 -16.94 11.55 8.55
CA GLY A 29 -17.49 10.43 7.80
C GLY A 29 -18.68 10.80 6.92
N ILE A 30 -19.34 9.76 6.43
CA ILE A 30 -20.56 9.90 5.59
C ILE A 30 -21.79 9.93 6.49
N ASP A 31 -22.63 10.93 6.30
CA ASP A 31 -23.91 11.02 7.00
C ASP A 31 -24.85 9.90 6.52
N PRO A 32 -25.26 8.98 7.42
CA PRO A 32 -26.15 7.89 7.05
C PRO A 32 -27.50 8.31 6.47
N MET A 33 -27.96 9.51 6.79
CA MET A 33 -29.28 9.98 6.37
C MET A 33 -29.32 10.45 4.91
N ASN A 34 -28.23 11.03 4.43
CA ASN A 34 -28.20 11.68 3.11
C ASN A 34 -27.01 11.28 2.23
N GLY A 35 -26.11 10.41 2.71
CA GLY A 35 -24.94 9.92 1.96
C GLY A 35 -23.87 10.97 1.66
N LYS A 36 -23.94 12.16 2.26
CA LYS A 36 -22.95 13.23 2.07
C LYS A 36 -21.86 13.19 3.14
N GLU A 37 -20.66 13.59 2.77
CA GLU A 37 -19.57 13.72 3.72
C GLU A 37 -19.77 14.95 4.62
N ARG A 38 -19.54 14.76 5.91
CA ARG A 38 -19.50 15.82 6.91
C ARG A 38 -18.06 16.16 7.24
N PHE A 39 -17.74 17.45 7.20
CA PHE A 39 -16.42 17.98 7.50
C PHE A 39 -16.41 18.73 8.83
N LEU A 40 -15.29 18.68 9.51
CA LEU A 40 -15.06 19.43 10.74
C LEU A 40 -14.15 20.63 10.44
N LYS A 41 -14.67 21.83 10.62
CA LYS A 41 -13.91 23.07 10.48
C LYS A 41 -12.85 23.21 11.57
N LYS A 42 -11.87 24.10 11.37
CA LYS A 42 -10.87 24.43 12.40
C LYS A 42 -11.46 24.94 13.71
N ASN A 43 -12.62 25.61 13.64
CA ASN A 43 -13.34 26.10 14.82
C ASN A 43 -14.21 25.03 15.53
N GLY A 44 -14.18 23.78 15.06
CA GLY A 44 -14.94 22.68 15.65
C GLY A 44 -16.38 22.54 15.17
N MET A 45 -16.85 23.36 14.24
CA MET A 45 -18.21 23.25 13.68
C MET A 45 -18.26 22.25 12.52
N SER A 46 -19.29 21.43 12.50
CA SER A 46 -19.58 20.50 11.38
C SER A 46 -20.21 21.23 10.20
N THR A 47 -19.88 20.80 8.99
CA THR A 47 -20.39 21.35 7.73
C THR A 47 -20.39 20.28 6.65
N TYR A 48 -21.24 20.47 5.63
CA TYR A 48 -21.22 19.66 4.40
C TYR A 48 -20.40 20.33 3.27
N THR A 49 -19.87 21.52 3.53
CA THR A 49 -19.08 22.24 2.54
C THR A 49 -17.59 22.11 2.86
N TRP A 50 -16.84 21.56 1.91
CA TRP A 50 -15.39 21.46 2.00
C TRP A 50 -14.74 22.84 1.77
N ASP A 51 -13.76 23.19 2.60
CA ASP A 51 -12.98 24.42 2.47
C ASP A 51 -11.49 24.11 2.66
N ALA A 52 -10.65 24.52 1.70
CA ALA A 52 -9.21 24.33 1.74
C ALA A 52 -8.56 25.02 2.97
N ASN A 53 -9.17 26.09 3.48
CA ASN A 53 -8.69 26.81 4.67
C ASN A 53 -8.82 25.99 5.96
N ASP A 54 -9.68 24.96 5.97
CA ASP A 54 -9.88 24.08 7.12
C ASP A 54 -8.91 22.88 7.16
N GLN A 55 -7.94 22.82 6.23
CA GLN A 55 -6.90 21.78 6.26
C GLN A 55 -6.02 21.90 7.51
N VAL A 56 -5.79 20.77 8.16
CA VAL A 56 -4.93 20.60 9.34
C VAL A 56 -4.04 19.37 9.14
N VAL A 57 -3.03 19.22 9.98
CA VAL A 57 -2.25 17.96 10.03
C VAL A 57 -3.16 16.85 10.52
N VAL A 58 -3.29 15.79 9.72
CA VAL A 58 -4.15 14.62 9.99
C VAL A 58 -3.35 13.33 10.08
N GLY A 59 -2.06 13.38 9.81
CA GLY A 59 -1.14 12.27 9.91
C GLY A 59 0.28 12.63 9.49
N ASP A 60 1.18 11.67 9.58
CA ASP A 60 2.57 11.79 9.11
C ASP A 60 2.98 10.51 8.36
N ASN A 61 3.59 10.68 7.20
CA ASN A 61 4.09 9.57 6.39
C ASN A 61 5.49 9.09 6.84
N ASN A 62 6.08 9.74 7.86
CA ASN A 62 7.35 9.32 8.44
C ASN A 62 7.13 8.13 9.38
N PRO A 63 7.76 6.96 9.14
CA PRO A 63 7.62 5.83 10.05
C PRO A 63 8.41 6.03 11.35
N ASP A 64 7.88 5.52 12.45
CA ASP A 64 8.61 5.43 13.74
C ASP A 64 9.77 4.45 13.64
N ALA A 65 9.58 3.37 12.88
CA ALA A 65 10.60 2.37 12.65
C ALA A 65 10.49 1.77 11.23
N GLN A 66 11.63 1.61 10.56
CA GLN A 66 11.73 0.89 9.29
C GLN A 66 13.09 0.21 9.17
N GLY A 67 13.14 -0.88 8.44
CA GLY A 67 14.39 -1.61 8.24
C GLY A 67 14.22 -2.90 7.47
N SER A 68 15.30 -3.69 7.48
CA SER A 68 15.32 -5.02 6.90
C SER A 68 15.90 -6.04 7.87
N ILE A 69 15.39 -7.27 7.81
CA ILE A 69 15.89 -8.42 8.56
C ILE A 69 16.25 -9.50 7.54
N GLY A 70 17.47 -10.02 7.61
CA GLY A 70 17.94 -11.09 6.75
C GLY A 70 18.35 -12.32 7.54
N PHE A 71 18.04 -13.49 7.00
CA PHE A 71 18.43 -14.78 7.54
C PHE A 71 19.27 -15.52 6.50
N ASN A 72 20.44 -16.01 6.93
CA ASN A 72 21.32 -16.82 6.12
C ASN A 72 21.59 -18.13 6.87
N VAL A 73 21.18 -19.24 6.31
CA VAL A 73 21.37 -20.57 6.91
C VAL A 73 22.06 -21.48 5.90
N GLY A 74 23.14 -22.11 6.36
CA GLY A 74 23.90 -23.08 5.55
C GLY A 74 24.04 -24.40 6.27
N PHE A 75 23.78 -25.50 5.57
CA PHE A 75 23.97 -26.84 6.12
C PHE A 75 24.29 -27.86 5.03
N LYS A 76 25.45 -28.47 5.10
CA LYS A 76 25.91 -29.59 4.24
C LYS A 76 25.72 -29.33 2.72
N GLY A 77 26.00 -28.13 2.25
CA GLY A 77 25.86 -27.73 0.86
C GLY A 77 24.51 -27.08 0.53
N LEU A 78 23.51 -27.22 1.39
CA LEU A 78 22.27 -26.46 1.29
C LEU A 78 22.45 -25.08 1.90
N TYR A 79 21.95 -24.04 1.25
CA TYR A 79 21.87 -22.71 1.81
C TYR A 79 20.50 -22.07 1.52
N LEU A 80 20.07 -21.30 2.49
CA LEU A 80 18.83 -20.53 2.47
C LEU A 80 19.17 -19.09 2.82
N ASN A 81 18.76 -18.15 1.97
CA ASN A 81 18.79 -16.74 2.27
C ASN A 81 17.36 -16.21 2.17
N ALA A 82 16.90 -15.52 3.19
CA ALA A 82 15.59 -14.90 3.22
C ALA A 82 15.72 -13.45 3.70
N SER A 83 15.02 -12.51 3.06
CA SER A 83 15.05 -11.10 3.42
C SER A 83 13.63 -10.57 3.60
N PHE A 84 13.44 -9.85 4.68
CA PHE A 84 12.19 -9.19 5.03
C PHE A 84 12.43 -7.70 5.18
N MET A 85 11.50 -6.88 4.70
CA MET A 85 11.47 -5.44 4.94
C MET A 85 10.26 -5.11 5.80
N TYR A 86 10.42 -4.22 6.75
CA TYR A 86 9.33 -3.80 7.63
C TYR A 86 9.27 -2.28 7.76
N GLN A 87 8.06 -1.80 8.02
CA GLN A 87 7.78 -0.41 8.36
C GLN A 87 6.65 -0.38 9.40
N TRP A 88 6.79 0.53 10.37
CA TRP A 88 5.84 0.69 11.45
C TRP A 88 5.67 2.17 11.83
N GLY A 89 4.42 2.57 12.18
CA GLY A 89 4.10 3.89 12.71
C GLY A 89 3.90 4.99 11.67
N ALA A 90 4.02 4.69 10.37
CA ALA A 90 3.69 5.66 9.32
C ALA A 90 2.18 5.74 9.10
N GLN A 91 1.73 6.89 8.60
CA GLN A 91 0.39 7.07 8.05
C GLN A 91 0.47 7.43 6.58
N SER A 92 -0.49 6.97 5.79
CA SER A 92 -0.50 7.22 4.36
C SER A 92 -1.90 7.54 3.86
N TYR A 93 -1.96 8.39 2.84
CA TYR A 93 -3.20 8.67 2.13
C TYR A 93 -3.50 7.53 1.16
N ASN A 94 -4.60 6.80 1.38
CA ASN A 94 -4.94 5.62 0.58
C ASN A 94 -5.60 6.04 -0.75
N GLU A 95 -4.77 6.29 -1.75
CA GLU A 95 -5.23 6.66 -3.10
C GLU A 95 -6.02 5.54 -3.79
N THR A 96 -5.83 4.28 -3.40
CA THR A 96 -6.63 3.17 -3.93
C THR A 96 -8.09 3.30 -3.53
N LEU A 97 -8.37 3.63 -2.27
CA LEU A 97 -9.74 3.88 -1.81
C LEU A 97 -10.35 5.10 -2.51
N LEU A 98 -9.58 6.16 -2.67
CA LEU A 98 -10.05 7.36 -3.36
C LEU A 98 -10.36 7.07 -4.84
N ASN A 99 -9.40 6.51 -5.57
CA ASN A 99 -9.49 6.42 -7.04
C ASN A 99 -10.20 5.15 -7.55
N LYS A 100 -10.19 4.06 -6.75
CA LYS A 100 -10.75 2.76 -7.16
C LYS A 100 -12.03 2.37 -6.44
N VAL A 101 -12.43 3.14 -5.42
CA VAL A 101 -13.69 2.93 -4.69
C VAL A 101 -14.59 4.17 -4.81
N GLU A 102 -14.15 5.34 -4.35
CA GLU A 102 -15.01 6.52 -4.26
C GLU A 102 -15.13 7.26 -5.59
N ASN A 103 -14.02 7.65 -6.21
CA ASN A 103 -13.99 8.30 -7.53
C ASN A 103 -13.85 7.26 -8.67
N ALA A 104 -14.31 6.03 -8.44
CA ALA A 104 -14.13 4.95 -9.39
C ALA A 104 -14.88 5.20 -10.70
N ASN A 105 -14.18 5.11 -11.82
CA ASN A 105 -14.79 5.11 -13.14
C ASN A 105 -14.93 3.66 -13.62
N ILE A 106 -16.11 3.09 -13.43
CA ILE A 106 -16.40 1.69 -13.72
C ILE A 106 -16.49 1.39 -15.22
N GLU A 107 -16.69 2.41 -16.05
CA GLU A 107 -16.83 2.24 -17.50
C GLU A 107 -15.47 1.98 -18.18
N TYR A 108 -14.38 2.59 -17.64
CA TYR A 108 -13.08 2.59 -18.30
C TYR A 108 -11.95 1.94 -17.51
N ASN A 109 -12.16 1.67 -16.22
CA ASN A 109 -11.10 1.20 -15.34
C ASN A 109 -11.51 -0.01 -14.49
N ASN A 110 -10.54 -0.86 -14.17
CA ASN A 110 -10.69 -1.82 -13.10
C ASN A 110 -10.85 -1.10 -11.78
N VAL A 111 -11.84 -1.54 -11.00
CA VAL A 111 -12.22 -0.94 -9.72
C VAL A 111 -12.03 -1.93 -8.56
N ASP A 112 -11.96 -1.41 -7.34
CA ASP A 112 -11.88 -2.23 -6.14
C ASP A 112 -13.25 -2.85 -5.83
N ARG A 113 -13.25 -4.13 -5.43
CA ARG A 113 -14.47 -4.87 -5.05
C ARG A 113 -15.26 -4.19 -3.93
N ARG A 114 -14.61 -3.39 -3.07
CA ARG A 114 -15.25 -2.65 -1.98
C ARG A 114 -16.31 -1.65 -2.46
N ILE A 115 -16.28 -1.25 -3.73
CA ILE A 115 -17.33 -0.39 -4.33
C ILE A 115 -18.73 -1.00 -4.20
N LEU A 116 -18.84 -2.32 -4.21
CA LEU A 116 -20.13 -3.03 -4.17
C LEU A 116 -20.75 -3.07 -2.77
N THR A 117 -19.97 -2.91 -1.71
CA THR A 117 -20.42 -3.17 -0.34
C THR A 117 -20.20 -2.01 0.63
N GLN A 118 -19.37 -1.03 0.26
CA GLN A 118 -18.95 0.03 1.18
C GLN A 118 -19.37 1.43 0.74
N ARG A 119 -20.19 1.54 -0.31
CA ARG A 119 -20.79 2.81 -0.72
C ARG A 119 -22.21 2.95 -0.19
N TRP A 120 -22.58 4.17 0.13
CA TRP A 120 -23.93 4.51 0.58
C TRP A 120 -24.94 4.29 -0.54
N MET A 121 -26.06 3.63 -0.24
CA MET A 121 -27.11 3.30 -1.20
C MET A 121 -28.48 3.83 -0.77
N LYS A 122 -28.75 3.88 0.54
CA LYS A 122 -30.05 4.28 1.08
C LYS A 122 -29.94 4.92 2.47
N PRO A 123 -30.88 5.77 2.88
CA PRO A 123 -30.94 6.31 4.23
C PRO A 123 -30.83 5.22 5.30
N GLY A 124 -29.94 5.43 6.27
CA GLY A 124 -29.60 4.49 7.33
C GLY A 124 -28.36 3.65 7.09
N ASP A 125 -27.76 3.68 5.89
CA ASP A 125 -26.52 2.96 5.62
C ASP A 125 -25.33 3.65 6.33
N VAL A 126 -24.66 2.90 7.20
CA VAL A 126 -23.43 3.34 7.89
C VAL A 126 -22.24 2.77 7.10
N VAL A 127 -21.69 3.57 6.22
CA VAL A 127 -20.62 3.14 5.28
C VAL A 127 -19.57 4.24 5.15
N PRO A 128 -18.32 3.87 4.76
CA PRO A 128 -17.23 4.82 4.67
C PRO A 128 -17.23 5.70 3.41
N PHE A 129 -17.99 5.35 2.37
CA PHE A 129 -17.97 6.06 1.08
C PHE A 129 -19.36 6.53 0.69
N TYR A 130 -19.42 7.70 0.04
CA TYR A 130 -20.67 8.31 -0.35
C TYR A 130 -21.36 7.61 -1.53
N ASP A 131 -22.56 8.07 -1.87
CA ASP A 131 -23.40 7.54 -2.92
C ASP A 131 -22.66 7.36 -4.25
N MET A 132 -22.94 6.23 -4.91
CA MET A 132 -22.38 5.90 -6.23
C MET A 132 -22.88 6.84 -7.33
N GLY A 133 -24.08 7.40 -7.19
CA GLY A 133 -24.63 8.39 -8.10
C GLY A 133 -23.99 9.78 -7.98
N ASN A 134 -23.16 10.01 -6.97
CA ASN A 134 -22.45 11.27 -6.81
C ASN A 134 -21.20 11.29 -7.69
N ASN A 135 -21.26 12.03 -8.79
CA ASN A 135 -20.12 12.22 -9.72
C ASN A 135 -19.20 13.38 -9.33
N THR A 136 -19.39 13.97 -8.15
CA THR A 136 -18.51 15.04 -7.66
C THR A 136 -17.17 14.43 -7.25
N LYS A 137 -16.09 14.96 -7.76
CA LYS A 137 -14.73 14.50 -7.40
C LYS A 137 -14.45 14.82 -5.93
N THR A 138 -14.09 13.81 -5.16
CA THR A 138 -13.77 13.93 -3.74
C THR A 138 -12.58 14.85 -3.54
N GLN A 139 -12.75 15.78 -2.62
CA GLN A 139 -11.69 16.67 -2.15
C GLN A 139 -10.79 15.96 -1.12
N VAL A 140 -9.63 16.55 -0.81
CA VAL A 140 -8.71 15.96 0.17
C VAL A 140 -9.31 15.99 1.58
N THR A 141 -9.45 14.81 2.19
CA THR A 141 -10.11 14.62 3.50
C THR A 141 -9.39 13.55 4.31
N SER A 142 -9.45 13.66 5.64
CA SER A 142 -8.81 12.71 6.56
C SER A 142 -9.35 11.27 6.46
N ARG A 143 -10.48 11.05 5.82
CA ARG A 143 -11.12 9.74 5.66
C ARG A 143 -10.25 8.72 4.93
N PHE A 144 -9.33 9.16 4.11
CA PHE A 144 -8.39 8.33 3.36
C PHE A 144 -7.02 8.20 4.02
N VAL A 145 -6.77 8.89 5.14
CA VAL A 145 -5.54 8.73 5.92
C VAL A 145 -5.65 7.49 6.79
N GLN A 146 -4.73 6.56 6.63
CA GLN A 146 -4.72 5.27 7.34
C GLN A 146 -3.32 4.95 7.84
N ASP A 147 -3.24 4.18 8.92
CA ASP A 147 -1.98 3.63 9.42
C ASP A 147 -1.37 2.71 8.38
N TYR A 148 -0.10 2.93 8.06
CA TYR A 148 0.61 2.21 7.02
C TYR A 148 1.79 1.42 7.60
N ASN A 149 1.45 0.27 8.15
CA ASN A 149 2.40 -0.70 8.66
C ASN A 149 2.49 -1.87 7.68
N TYR A 150 3.69 -2.35 7.42
CA TYR A 150 3.86 -3.53 6.59
C TYR A 150 5.05 -4.39 6.98
N LEU A 151 4.93 -5.68 6.67
CA LEU A 151 6.02 -6.65 6.60
C LEU A 151 6.03 -7.25 5.20
N ASN A 152 7.13 -7.06 4.47
CA ASN A 152 7.30 -7.57 3.12
C ASN A 152 8.35 -8.68 3.12
N PHE A 153 7.99 -9.89 2.71
CA PHE A 153 8.93 -10.96 2.38
C PHE A 153 9.49 -10.68 1.00
N SER A 154 10.62 -9.97 0.96
CA SER A 154 11.15 -9.36 -0.26
C SER A 154 11.91 -10.35 -1.14
N SER A 155 12.68 -11.27 -0.55
CA SER A 155 13.44 -12.25 -1.34
C SER A 155 13.67 -13.56 -0.61
N LEU A 156 13.70 -14.64 -1.38
CA LEU A 156 14.08 -15.98 -0.97
C LEU A 156 15.07 -16.54 -1.99
N SER A 157 16.21 -17.02 -1.50
CA SER A 157 17.18 -17.79 -2.30
C SER A 157 17.44 -19.11 -1.63
N LEU A 158 17.18 -20.17 -2.35
CA LEU A 158 17.52 -21.53 -1.98
C LEU A 158 18.61 -22.04 -2.91
N GLY A 159 19.66 -22.66 -2.38
CA GLY A 159 20.68 -23.24 -3.21
C GLY A 159 21.24 -24.51 -2.62
N TYR A 160 21.76 -25.34 -3.48
CA TYR A 160 22.48 -26.55 -3.13
C TYR A 160 23.74 -26.70 -3.96
N ASP A 161 24.89 -26.71 -3.28
CA ASP A 161 26.19 -26.96 -3.87
C ASP A 161 26.54 -28.44 -3.63
N PHE A 162 26.64 -29.21 -4.70
CA PHE A 162 26.94 -30.62 -4.65
C PHE A 162 28.40 -30.84 -4.21
N LYS A 163 28.60 -31.78 -3.31
CA LYS A 163 29.95 -32.19 -2.91
C LYS A 163 30.66 -32.90 -4.06
N ARG A 164 31.98 -32.73 -4.12
CA ARG A 164 32.81 -33.36 -5.17
C ARG A 164 32.63 -34.86 -5.25
N GLU A 165 32.40 -35.54 -4.13
CA GLU A 165 32.15 -36.99 -4.07
C GLU A 165 30.87 -37.39 -4.83
N GLN A 166 29.83 -36.52 -4.77
CA GLN A 166 28.54 -36.75 -5.43
C GLN A 166 28.60 -36.57 -6.96
N ILE A 167 29.48 -35.70 -7.44
CA ILE A 167 29.60 -35.31 -8.85
C ILE A 167 30.81 -35.92 -9.55
N SER A 168 31.65 -36.68 -8.84
CA SER A 168 32.87 -37.27 -9.37
C SER A 168 32.64 -38.16 -10.61
N LYS A 169 31.53 -38.90 -10.64
CA LYS A 169 31.14 -39.75 -11.77
C LYS A 169 30.77 -38.94 -13.02
N LEU A 170 30.38 -37.68 -12.86
CA LEU A 170 30.02 -36.76 -13.96
C LEU A 170 31.23 -36.05 -14.56
N LYS A 171 32.44 -36.27 -13.99
CA LYS A 171 33.69 -35.55 -14.36
C LYS A 171 33.57 -34.04 -14.27
N LEU A 172 32.68 -33.55 -13.40
CA LEU A 172 32.50 -32.13 -13.17
C LEU A 172 33.36 -31.66 -11.99
N ARG A 173 33.83 -30.40 -12.06
CA ARG A 173 34.59 -29.75 -11.03
C ARG A 173 33.69 -29.18 -9.93
N SER A 174 32.56 -28.62 -10.34
CA SER A 174 31.53 -28.10 -9.44
C SER A 174 30.15 -28.23 -10.09
N LEU A 175 29.13 -28.37 -9.24
CA LEU A 175 27.72 -28.34 -9.63
C LEU A 175 26.95 -27.65 -8.53
N GLY A 176 26.17 -26.64 -8.89
CA GLY A 176 25.29 -25.92 -7.98
C GLY A 176 23.94 -25.62 -8.59
N LEU A 177 22.91 -25.78 -7.81
CA LEU A 177 21.52 -25.41 -8.15
C LEU A 177 21.10 -24.22 -7.31
N ARG A 178 20.45 -23.22 -7.91
CA ARG A 178 19.88 -22.07 -7.20
C ARG A 178 18.46 -21.81 -7.66
N PHE A 179 17.62 -21.57 -6.69
CA PHE A 179 16.25 -21.05 -6.88
C PHE A 179 16.16 -19.68 -6.21
N ASN A 180 15.70 -18.68 -6.93
CA ASN A 180 15.47 -17.35 -6.37
C ASN A 180 14.03 -16.92 -6.67
N MET A 181 13.42 -16.29 -5.70
CA MET A 181 12.09 -15.70 -5.79
C MET A 181 12.10 -14.34 -5.12
N ASN A 182 11.51 -13.34 -5.77
CA ASN A 182 11.37 -12.00 -5.24
C ASN A 182 9.89 -11.65 -5.07
N ASP A 183 9.62 -10.70 -4.18
CA ASP A 183 8.30 -10.16 -3.90
C ASP A 183 7.25 -11.25 -3.57
N ILE A 184 7.60 -12.08 -2.59
CA ILE A 184 6.89 -13.32 -2.26
C ILE A 184 5.52 -13.02 -1.67
N CYS A 185 5.48 -12.22 -0.60
CA CYS A 185 4.24 -11.78 0.02
C CYS A 185 4.44 -10.50 0.83
N ARG A 186 3.36 -9.77 1.00
CA ARG A 186 3.31 -8.55 1.79
C ARG A 186 2.08 -8.58 2.69
N TRP A 187 2.31 -8.36 3.96
CA TRP A 187 1.30 -8.11 4.96
C TRP A 187 1.30 -6.62 5.24
N SER A 188 0.16 -5.96 5.09
CA SER A 188 0.03 -4.51 5.26
C SER A 188 -1.32 -4.16 5.86
N THR A 189 -1.35 -3.12 6.68
CA THR A 189 -2.60 -2.54 7.21
C THR A 189 -3.42 -1.86 6.11
N ILE A 190 -2.75 -1.29 5.09
CA ILE A 190 -3.41 -0.79 3.89
C ILE A 190 -3.49 -1.91 2.87
N LYS A 191 -4.71 -2.23 2.44
CA LYS A 191 -4.92 -3.18 1.35
C LYS A 191 -4.61 -2.47 0.02
N GLU A 192 -3.42 -2.70 -0.50
CA GLU A 192 -3.03 -2.27 -1.83
C GLU A 192 -3.55 -3.25 -2.88
N GLU A 193 -4.22 -2.74 -3.90
CA GLU A 193 -4.62 -3.54 -5.04
C GLU A 193 -3.48 -3.56 -6.06
N ARG A 194 -2.75 -4.68 -6.07
CA ARG A 194 -1.72 -4.93 -7.07
C ARG A 194 -2.36 -5.37 -8.38
N GLY A 195 -1.87 -4.86 -9.48
CA GLY A 195 -2.33 -5.27 -10.81
C GLY A 195 -3.54 -4.53 -11.37
N THR A 196 -4.00 -3.45 -10.72
CA THR A 196 -5.07 -2.61 -11.27
C THR A 196 -4.64 -1.78 -12.47
N SER A 197 -3.38 -1.33 -12.50
CA SER A 197 -2.81 -0.57 -13.60
C SER A 197 -1.91 -1.42 -14.51
N TYR A 198 -1.17 -2.36 -13.92
CA TYR A 198 -0.33 -3.33 -14.62
C TYR A 198 -0.55 -4.72 -14.03
N PRO A 199 -0.50 -5.79 -14.84
CA PRO A 199 -0.58 -7.14 -14.32
C PRO A 199 0.51 -7.38 -13.27
N PHE A 200 0.11 -7.86 -12.09
CA PHE A 200 1.07 -8.27 -11.08
C PHE A 200 1.59 -9.66 -11.38
N SER A 201 2.90 -9.79 -11.54
CA SER A 201 3.55 -11.08 -11.72
C SER A 201 4.59 -11.32 -10.63
N ARG A 202 4.65 -12.54 -10.10
CA ARG A 202 5.75 -13.00 -9.28
C ARG A 202 6.83 -13.55 -10.17
N SER A 203 8.08 -13.16 -9.95
CA SER A 203 9.23 -13.67 -10.67
C SER A 203 9.97 -14.71 -9.85
N PHE A 204 10.34 -15.79 -10.49
CA PHE A 204 11.25 -16.78 -9.94
C PHE A 204 12.28 -17.17 -11.00
N SER A 205 13.46 -17.56 -10.57
CA SER A 205 14.52 -18.03 -11.45
C SER A 205 15.17 -19.30 -10.90
N PHE A 206 15.52 -20.18 -11.82
CA PHE A 206 16.37 -21.31 -11.55
C PHE A 206 17.71 -21.12 -12.25
N SER A 207 18.80 -21.36 -11.53
CA SER A 207 20.14 -21.28 -12.08
C SER A 207 20.87 -22.59 -11.83
N LEU A 208 21.55 -23.09 -12.85
CA LEU A 208 22.42 -24.24 -12.80
C LEU A 208 23.84 -23.76 -13.07
N ASN A 209 24.72 -23.94 -12.09
CA ASN A 209 26.15 -23.59 -12.21
C ASN A 209 26.95 -24.85 -12.38
N ILE A 210 27.67 -24.99 -13.50
CA ILE A 210 28.48 -26.14 -13.84
C ILE A 210 29.92 -25.69 -14.05
N GLY A 211 30.86 -26.28 -13.33
CA GLY A 211 32.30 -26.13 -13.59
C GLY A 211 32.88 -27.43 -14.14
N ILE A 212 33.61 -27.36 -15.24
CA ILE A 212 34.27 -28.47 -15.93
C ILE A 212 35.77 -28.47 -15.59
#